data_dc932e655effb41622969c07b745e754
#
_entry.id   dc932e655effb41622969c07b745e754
#
_cell.length_a   1.000
_cell.length_b   1.000
_cell.length_c   1.000
_cell.angle_alpha   90.00
_cell.angle_beta   90.00
_cell.angle_gamma   90.00
#
_symmetry.space_group_name_H-M   'P 1'
#
loop_
_entity.id
_entity.type
_entity.pdbx_description
1 polymer ?
#
loop_
_entity_poly.entity_id
_entity_poly.type
_entity_poly.pdbx_seq_one_letter_code
_entity_poly.pdbx_strand_id
1 'polypeptide(L)'
;LTAANNLPVDTPPFPLNTTFKYNSMPHDKMQEYVNVDYNREMSVVALTGEPDQEVIIAEARYVKDDKSAYGELAFVVDEKYHGLGIATYLYEMLIRLAKERGLKGFTAEVLQANTGMMRVFEKGRLPINAHVRNGLSQLTIPFEEKPVKATDENI
;
A
#
# COMPACT_ATOMS: atom_id res chain seq x y z
N LEU A 1 -4.49 18.36 3.09
CA LEU A 1 -4.24 17.61 4.30
C LEU A 1 -5.47 16.86 4.76
N THR A 2 -5.54 15.74 4.74
CA THR A 2 -5.78 14.49 5.40
C THR A 2 -6.80 14.49 6.51
N ALA A 3 -7.90 13.83 6.25
CA ALA A 3 -8.70 13.27 7.33
C ALA A 3 -7.81 12.27 8.10
N ALA A 4 -7.56 12.52 9.37
CA ALA A 4 -7.05 11.49 10.25
C ALA A 4 -8.10 10.40 10.33
N ASN A 5 -7.87 9.27 9.68
CA ASN A 5 -8.70 8.11 9.90
C ASN A 5 -8.34 7.55 11.27
N ASN A 6 -9.25 7.72 12.21
CA ASN A 6 -9.25 6.91 13.42
C ASN A 6 -9.55 5.49 12.99
N LEU A 7 -8.49 4.72 12.80
CA LEU A 7 -8.61 3.32 12.43
C LEU A 7 -8.96 2.48 13.64
N PRO A 8 -9.69 1.37 13.45
CA PRO A 8 -10.21 0.60 14.54
C PRO A 8 -9.12 -0.03 15.41
N VAL A 9 -9.47 -0.27 16.62
CA VAL A 9 -8.68 -0.57 17.81
C VAL A 9 -7.94 -1.91 17.80
N ASP A 10 -8.08 -2.71 16.76
CA ASP A 10 -7.41 -4.02 16.63
C ASP A 10 -6.04 -3.93 15.95
N THR A 11 -5.37 -2.82 16.15
CA THR A 11 -4.04 -2.63 15.60
C THR A 11 -2.97 -3.26 16.50
N PRO A 12 -1.93 -3.89 15.90
CA PRO A 12 -0.80 -4.36 16.65
C PRO A 12 -0.20 -3.25 17.53
N PRO A 13 0.59 -3.60 18.56
CA PRO A 13 1.17 -2.59 19.43
C PRO A 13 2.21 -1.75 18.70
N PHE A 14 1.73 -0.74 17.98
CA PHE A 14 2.59 0.27 17.40
C PHE A 14 3.17 1.17 18.49
N PRO A 15 4.26 1.89 18.21
CA PRO A 15 4.79 2.88 19.13
C PRO A 15 3.69 3.83 19.59
N LEU A 16 3.79 4.30 20.84
CA LEU A 16 2.84 5.25 21.41
C LEU A 16 2.69 6.47 20.49
N ASN A 17 1.49 6.97 20.37
CA ASN A 17 1.14 8.11 19.52
C ASN A 17 1.40 7.88 18.03
N THR A 18 1.29 6.64 17.56
CA THR A 18 1.32 6.37 16.13
C THR A 18 -0.03 6.71 15.50
N THR A 19 0.00 7.56 14.51
CA THR A 19 -1.17 7.92 13.71
C THR A 19 -0.93 7.61 12.24
N PHE A 20 -2.01 7.32 11.52
CA PHE A 20 -1.94 7.03 10.09
C PHE A 20 -2.78 8.08 9.35
N LYS A 21 -2.19 8.65 8.31
CA LYS A 21 -2.87 9.64 7.47
C LYS A 21 -2.75 9.24 6.01
N TYR A 22 -3.80 9.44 5.26
CA TYR A 22 -3.74 9.26 3.81
C TYR A 22 -3.92 10.60 3.11
N ASN A 23 -3.31 10.70 1.93
CA ASN A 23 -3.36 11.91 1.14
C ASN A 23 -4.68 12.01 0.38
N SER A 24 -5.61 12.76 0.90
CA SER A 24 -6.59 13.44 0.07
C SER A 24 -6.14 14.90 0.00
N MET A 25 -5.69 15.34 -1.15
CA MET A 25 -5.25 16.72 -1.27
C MET A 25 -6.45 17.67 -1.14
N PRO A 26 -6.33 18.74 -0.32
CA PRO A 26 -7.37 19.74 -0.21
C PRO A 26 -7.66 20.37 -1.56
N HIS A 27 -8.93 20.68 -1.80
CA HIS A 27 -9.41 21.20 -3.08
C HIS A 27 -8.72 22.50 -3.51
N ASP A 28 -8.30 23.32 -2.57
CA ASP A 28 -7.56 24.57 -2.81
C ASP A 28 -6.14 24.34 -3.33
N LYS A 29 -5.47 23.26 -2.91
CA LYS A 29 -4.15 22.89 -3.42
C LYS A 29 -4.21 22.17 -4.77
N MET A 30 -5.35 21.62 -5.15
CA MET A 30 -5.52 20.97 -6.43
C MET A 30 -5.34 21.95 -7.60
N GLN A 31 -5.59 23.24 -7.38
CA GLN A 31 -5.44 24.27 -8.42
C GLN A 31 -3.97 24.62 -8.71
N GLU A 32 -3.06 24.40 -7.74
CA GLU A 32 -1.63 24.65 -7.95
C GLU A 32 -0.95 23.52 -8.75
N TYR A 33 -1.58 22.36 -8.82
CA TYR A 33 -1.02 21.17 -9.47
C TYR A 33 -1.99 20.65 -10.54
N VAL A 34 -2.34 21.49 -11.49
CA VAL A 34 -3.35 21.22 -12.53
C VAL A 34 -3.09 19.94 -13.34
N ASN A 35 -1.84 19.44 -13.31
CA ASN A 35 -1.44 18.24 -14.06
C ASN A 35 -1.33 16.98 -13.23
N VAL A 36 -1.61 17.03 -11.91
CA VAL A 36 -1.55 15.85 -11.04
C VAL A 36 -2.94 15.24 -10.92
N ASP A 37 -3.07 14.05 -11.43
CA ASP A 37 -4.32 13.28 -11.34
C ASP A 37 -4.35 12.53 -10.01
N TYR A 38 -5.05 13.09 -9.02
CA TYR A 38 -5.18 12.52 -7.68
C TYR A 38 -5.97 11.22 -7.64
N ASN A 39 -6.65 10.88 -8.71
CA ASN A 39 -7.26 9.56 -8.86
C ASN A 39 -6.23 8.48 -9.18
N ARG A 40 -5.03 8.89 -9.58
CA ARG A 40 -3.94 7.97 -9.95
C ARG A 40 -3.01 7.64 -8.81
N GLU A 41 -2.90 8.51 -7.82
CA GLU A 41 -1.96 8.34 -6.71
C GLU A 41 -2.66 8.31 -5.37
N MET A 42 -2.19 7.46 -4.50
CA MET A 42 -2.59 7.40 -3.10
C MET A 42 -1.37 7.15 -2.24
N SER A 43 -1.22 7.95 -1.20
CA SER A 43 -0.17 7.79 -0.23
C SER A 43 -0.77 7.69 1.17
N VAL A 44 -0.25 6.76 1.96
CA VAL A 44 -0.57 6.62 3.37
C VAL A 44 0.73 6.74 4.15
N VAL A 45 0.73 7.56 5.17
CA VAL A 45 1.88 7.79 6.03
C VAL A 45 1.59 7.37 7.46
N ALA A 46 2.60 6.84 8.13
CA ALA A 46 2.59 6.63 9.57
C ALA A 46 3.43 7.72 10.24
N LEU A 47 2.89 8.31 11.26
CA LEU A 47 3.53 9.38 12.02
C LEU A 47 3.62 8.97 13.50
N THR A 48 4.67 9.39 14.16
CA THR A 48 4.79 9.27 15.62
C THR A 48 5.12 10.63 16.24
N GLY A 49 4.77 10.79 17.49
CA GLY A 49 5.09 11.99 18.25
C GLY A 49 3.87 12.69 18.80
N GLU A 50 4.14 13.67 19.63
CA GLU A 50 3.11 14.53 20.18
C GLU A 50 2.49 15.41 19.09
N PRO A 51 1.24 15.87 19.28
CA PRO A 51 0.65 16.84 18.38
C PRO A 51 1.59 18.01 18.14
N ASP A 52 1.70 18.48 16.91
CA ASP A 52 2.61 19.55 16.46
C ASP A 52 4.10 19.17 16.37
N GLN A 53 4.50 17.97 16.82
CA GLN A 53 5.87 17.45 16.71
C GLN A 53 5.91 16.08 16.04
N GLU A 54 4.95 15.80 15.21
CA GLU A 54 4.85 14.51 14.52
C GLU A 54 5.95 14.35 13.48
N VAL A 55 6.53 13.15 13.43
CA VAL A 55 7.55 12.75 12.46
C VAL A 55 7.03 11.60 11.62
N ILE A 56 7.20 11.69 10.31
CA ILE A 56 6.86 10.59 9.40
C ILE A 56 7.89 9.47 9.59
N ILE A 57 7.41 8.28 9.92
CA ILE A 57 8.24 7.09 10.12
C ILE A 57 8.08 6.05 9.02
N ALA A 58 7.03 6.14 8.24
CA ALA A 58 6.79 5.24 7.12
C ALA A 58 5.84 5.87 6.11
N GLU A 59 6.00 5.47 4.87
CA GLU A 59 5.10 5.83 3.78
C GLU A 59 4.89 4.62 2.88
N ALA A 60 3.66 4.42 2.47
CA ALA A 60 3.31 3.48 1.42
C ALA A 60 2.43 4.21 0.41
N ARG A 61 2.70 3.98 -0.86
CA ARG A 61 1.95 4.64 -1.92
C ARG A 61 1.76 3.73 -3.11
N TYR A 62 0.73 4.01 -3.90
CA TYR A 62 0.61 3.45 -5.22
C TYR A 62 0.41 4.56 -6.25
N VAL A 63 0.87 4.27 -7.46
CA VAL A 63 0.60 5.07 -8.65
C VAL A 63 -0.11 4.17 -9.65
N LYS A 64 -1.32 4.55 -10.05
CA LYS A 64 -2.09 3.78 -11.01
C LYS A 64 -1.44 3.86 -12.39
N ASP A 65 -1.30 2.73 -13.04
CA ASP A 65 -0.87 2.66 -14.44
C ASP A 65 -1.98 3.20 -15.36
N ASP A 66 -1.59 3.96 -16.36
CA ASP A 66 -2.52 4.50 -17.36
C ASP A 66 -3.19 3.44 -18.22
N LYS A 67 -2.51 2.31 -18.40
CA LYS A 67 -2.92 1.26 -19.33
C LYS A 67 -3.60 0.07 -18.68
N SER A 68 -3.65 0.06 -17.37
CA SER A 68 -4.24 -1.04 -16.61
C SER A 68 -4.99 -0.54 -15.39
N ALA A 69 -5.75 -1.42 -14.76
CA ALA A 69 -6.43 -1.12 -13.50
C ALA A 69 -5.55 -1.46 -12.28
N TYR A 70 -4.23 -1.53 -12.46
CA TYR A 70 -3.27 -1.85 -11.41
C TYR A 70 -2.50 -0.61 -10.99
N GLY A 71 -2.10 -0.58 -9.73
CA GLY A 71 -1.23 0.46 -9.18
C GLY A 71 0.14 -0.10 -8.81
N GLU A 72 1.18 0.65 -9.11
CA GLU A 72 2.53 0.31 -8.71
C GLU A 72 2.79 0.76 -7.28
N LEU A 73 3.22 -0.18 -6.43
CA LEU A 73 3.48 0.07 -5.01
C LEU A 73 4.90 0.53 -4.76
N ALA A 74 5.05 1.42 -3.78
CA ALA A 74 6.32 1.79 -3.19
C ALA A 74 6.16 1.94 -1.67
N PHE A 75 7.18 1.50 -0.93
CA PHE A 75 7.20 1.56 0.54
C PHE A 75 8.52 2.12 1.02
N VAL A 76 8.46 2.94 2.05
CA VAL A 76 9.61 3.39 2.81
C VAL A 76 9.27 3.30 4.30
N VAL A 77 10.08 2.61 5.07
CA VAL A 77 9.94 2.53 6.53
C VAL A 77 11.28 2.86 7.17
N ASP A 78 11.28 3.78 8.13
CA ASP A 78 12.48 4.09 8.91
C ASP A 78 13.00 2.82 9.60
N GLU A 79 14.30 2.58 9.52
CA GLU A 79 14.96 1.39 10.06
C GLU A 79 14.60 1.11 11.53
N LYS A 80 14.48 2.16 12.32
CA LYS A 80 14.13 2.06 13.75
C LYS A 80 12.77 1.40 13.99
N TYR A 81 11.93 1.42 12.99
CA TYR A 81 10.55 0.92 13.08
C TYR A 81 10.31 -0.32 12.24
N HIS A 82 11.37 -0.96 11.75
CA HIS A 82 11.26 -2.25 11.07
C HIS A 82 10.80 -3.36 12.02
N GLY A 83 10.08 -4.31 11.50
CA GLY A 83 9.63 -5.48 12.27
C GLY A 83 8.45 -5.24 13.21
N LEU A 84 7.84 -4.07 13.20
CA LEU A 84 6.70 -3.72 14.07
C LEU A 84 5.33 -3.89 13.41
N GLY A 85 5.29 -4.34 12.16
CA GLY A 85 4.03 -4.52 11.44
C GLY A 85 3.48 -3.26 10.77
N ILE A 86 4.23 -2.15 10.77
CA ILE A 86 3.78 -0.88 10.18
C ILE A 86 3.56 -1.04 8.68
N ALA A 87 4.52 -1.62 7.95
CA ALA A 87 4.41 -1.81 6.51
C ALA A 87 3.22 -2.71 6.14
N THR A 88 3.00 -3.77 6.91
CA THR A 88 1.84 -4.66 6.74
C THR A 88 0.53 -3.89 6.89
N TYR A 89 0.45 -3.06 7.91
CA TYR A 89 -0.73 -2.24 8.17
C TYR A 89 -0.98 -1.22 7.05
N LEU A 90 0.08 -0.52 6.62
CA LEU A 90 -0.02 0.41 5.49
C LEU A 90 -0.46 -0.29 4.20
N TYR A 91 0.04 -1.49 3.96
CA TYR A 91 -0.34 -2.29 2.81
C TYR A 91 -1.83 -2.65 2.85
N GLU A 92 -2.33 -3.11 3.97
CA GLU A 92 -3.76 -3.42 4.15
C GLU A 92 -4.64 -2.19 3.92
N MET A 93 -4.21 -1.04 4.38
CA MET A 93 -4.90 0.23 4.11
C MET A 93 -4.92 0.56 2.63
N LEU A 94 -3.79 0.44 1.94
CA LEU A 94 -3.71 0.71 0.51
C LEU A 94 -4.60 -0.22 -0.30
N ILE A 95 -4.67 -1.49 0.07
CA ILE A 95 -5.58 -2.45 -0.58
C ILE A 95 -7.02 -1.96 -0.48
N ARG A 96 -7.45 -1.57 0.70
CA ARG A 96 -8.82 -1.07 0.92
C ARG A 96 -9.11 0.18 0.10
N LEU A 97 -8.21 1.17 0.17
CA LEU A 97 -8.36 2.43 -0.55
C LEU A 97 -8.33 2.22 -2.07
N ALA A 98 -7.47 1.34 -2.55
CA ALA A 98 -7.38 1.00 -3.96
C ALA A 98 -8.64 0.32 -4.48
N LYS A 99 -9.20 -0.61 -3.71
CA LYS A 99 -10.47 -1.26 -4.04
C LYS A 99 -11.62 -0.26 -4.13
N GLU A 100 -11.70 0.66 -3.19
CA GLU A 100 -12.71 1.73 -3.19
C GLU A 100 -12.60 2.63 -4.43
N ARG A 101 -11.42 2.76 -4.97
CA ARG A 101 -11.15 3.56 -6.17
C ARG A 101 -11.22 2.77 -7.47
N GLY A 102 -11.60 1.51 -7.40
CA GLY A 102 -11.81 0.67 -8.57
C GLY A 102 -10.56 0.00 -9.14
N LEU A 103 -9.43 0.05 -8.44
CA LEU A 103 -8.25 -0.70 -8.85
C LEU A 103 -8.51 -2.21 -8.73
N LYS A 104 -7.88 -2.98 -9.60
CA LYS A 104 -8.01 -4.44 -9.66
C LYS A 104 -6.86 -5.18 -8.98
N GLY A 105 -5.79 -4.49 -8.68
CA GLY A 105 -4.62 -5.08 -8.05
C GLY A 105 -3.45 -4.13 -8.01
N PHE A 106 -2.33 -4.66 -7.52
CA PHE A 106 -1.06 -3.94 -7.46
C PHE A 106 0.01 -4.65 -8.26
N THR A 107 1.00 -3.86 -8.67
CA THR A 107 2.30 -4.37 -9.09
C THR A 107 3.36 -3.82 -8.13
N ALA A 108 4.46 -4.54 -8.00
CA ALA A 108 5.58 -4.09 -7.17
C ALA A 108 6.89 -4.69 -7.69
N GLU A 109 7.97 -3.98 -7.47
CA GLU A 109 9.32 -4.48 -7.70
C GLU A 109 10.03 -4.58 -6.36
N VAL A 110 10.56 -5.76 -6.07
CA VAL A 110 11.21 -6.06 -4.79
C VAL A 110 12.53 -6.77 -5.05
N LEU A 111 13.60 -6.28 -4.44
CA LEU A 111 14.86 -7.01 -4.47
C LEU A 111 14.67 -8.38 -3.80
N GLN A 112 15.18 -9.45 -4.41
CA GLN A 112 15.10 -10.79 -3.83
C GLN A 112 15.70 -10.86 -2.43
N ALA A 113 16.73 -10.07 -2.16
CA ALA A 113 17.36 -9.98 -0.85
C ALA A 113 16.44 -9.34 0.21
N ASN A 114 15.42 -8.61 -0.21
CA ASN A 114 14.47 -7.94 0.71
C ASN A 114 13.36 -8.91 1.14
N THR A 115 13.72 -9.87 1.96
CA THR A 115 12.79 -10.89 2.47
C THR A 115 11.71 -10.29 3.39
N GLY A 116 12.04 -9.21 4.07
CA GLY A 116 11.09 -8.50 4.93
C GLY A 116 9.91 -7.94 4.14
N MET A 117 10.18 -7.34 3.00
CA MET A 117 9.13 -6.79 2.15
C MET A 117 8.26 -7.90 1.52
N MET A 118 8.88 -9.00 1.13
CA MET A 118 8.14 -10.16 0.63
C MET A 118 7.15 -10.70 1.68
N ARG A 119 7.56 -10.73 2.93
CA ARG A 119 6.66 -11.15 4.02
C ARG A 119 5.47 -10.23 4.19
N VAL A 120 5.65 -8.92 3.98
CA VAL A 120 4.55 -7.95 4.02
C VAL A 120 3.49 -8.33 2.98
N PHE A 121 3.91 -8.60 1.76
CA PHE A 121 2.98 -8.98 0.69
C PHE A 121 2.30 -10.33 0.97
N GLU A 122 3.04 -11.30 1.46
CA GLU A 122 2.50 -12.62 1.81
C GLU A 122 1.44 -12.55 2.91
N LYS A 123 1.63 -11.69 3.88
CA LYS A 123 0.67 -11.49 4.98
C LYS A 123 -0.63 -10.87 4.51
N GLY A 124 -0.65 -10.21 3.37
CA GLY A 124 -1.87 -9.65 2.79
C GLY A 124 -2.85 -10.70 2.28
N ARG A 125 -2.42 -11.96 2.18
CA ARG A 125 -3.24 -13.10 1.74
C ARG A 125 -3.85 -12.98 0.34
N LEU A 126 -3.33 -12.10 -0.47
CA LEU A 126 -3.71 -11.98 -1.86
C LEU A 126 -2.82 -12.88 -2.73
N PRO A 127 -3.32 -13.34 -3.87
CA PRO A 127 -2.50 -14.08 -4.83
C PRO A 127 -1.30 -13.23 -5.26
N ILE A 128 -0.13 -13.85 -5.33
CA ILE A 128 1.08 -13.18 -5.79
C ILE A 128 1.66 -13.96 -6.96
N ASN A 129 1.74 -13.31 -8.11
CA ASN A 129 2.46 -13.82 -9.26
C ASN A 129 3.82 -13.13 -9.30
N ALA A 130 4.88 -13.89 -9.10
CA ALA A 130 6.23 -13.38 -9.08
C ALA A 130 7.01 -13.79 -10.33
N HIS A 131 7.69 -12.83 -10.92
CA HIS A 131 8.62 -13.05 -12.01
C HIS A 131 9.98 -12.49 -11.61
N VAL A 132 10.98 -13.37 -11.51
CA VAL A 132 12.31 -12.97 -11.06
C VAL A 132 13.22 -12.74 -12.25
N ARG A 133 13.89 -11.60 -12.28
CA ARG A 133 14.85 -11.25 -13.31
C ARG A 133 15.97 -10.40 -12.69
N ASN A 134 17.21 -10.87 -12.84
CA ASN A 134 18.40 -10.15 -12.36
C ASN A 134 18.34 -9.75 -10.87
N GLY A 135 17.88 -10.66 -10.01
CA GLY A 135 17.79 -10.42 -8.57
C GLY A 135 16.63 -9.52 -8.15
N LEU A 136 15.77 -9.14 -9.08
CA LEU A 136 14.58 -8.33 -8.84
C LEU A 136 13.34 -9.17 -9.06
N SER A 137 12.46 -9.19 -8.07
CA SER A 137 11.15 -9.83 -8.19
C SER A 137 10.13 -8.80 -8.66
N GLN A 138 9.53 -9.06 -9.80
CA GLN A 138 8.40 -8.31 -10.31
C GLN A 138 7.12 -9.02 -9.87
N LEU A 139 6.32 -8.35 -9.07
CA LEU A 139 5.11 -8.91 -8.49
C LEU A 139 3.87 -8.35 -9.16
N THR A 140 2.92 -9.22 -9.40
CA THR A 140 1.55 -8.86 -9.77
C THR A 140 0.62 -9.43 -8.72
N ILE A 141 -0.16 -8.57 -8.08
CA ILE A 141 -0.99 -8.91 -6.92
C ILE A 141 -2.44 -8.53 -7.22
N PRO A 142 -3.22 -9.41 -7.86
CA PRO A 142 -4.63 -9.14 -8.10
C PRO A 142 -5.41 -9.17 -6.78
N PHE A 143 -6.41 -8.31 -6.65
CA PHE A 143 -7.24 -8.26 -5.44
C PHE A 143 -8.25 -9.40 -5.34
N GLU A 144 -8.57 -10.03 -6.45
CA GLU A 144 -9.48 -11.16 -6.48
C GLU A 144 -8.80 -12.37 -7.10
N GLU A 145 -9.02 -13.53 -6.51
CA GLU A 145 -8.66 -14.77 -7.15
C GLU A 145 -9.48 -14.91 -8.43
N LYS A 146 -8.80 -15.28 -9.52
CA LYS A 146 -9.55 -15.69 -10.71
C LYS A 146 -10.42 -16.88 -10.32
N PRO A 147 -11.73 -16.85 -10.59
CA PRO A 147 -12.56 -18.01 -10.30
C PRO A 147 -11.98 -19.22 -11.03
N VAL A 148 -11.76 -20.28 -10.29
CA VAL A 148 -11.39 -21.57 -10.89
C VAL A 148 -12.49 -21.91 -11.89
N LYS A 149 -12.13 -22.10 -13.14
CA LYS A 149 -13.11 -22.48 -14.15
C LYS A 149 -13.72 -23.82 -13.74
N ALA A 150 -15.00 -23.80 -13.41
CA ALA A 150 -15.76 -24.99 -13.00
C ALA A 150 -15.75 -26.13 -14.02
N THR A 151 -15.35 -25.85 -15.24
CA THR A 151 -15.23 -26.83 -16.32
C THR A 151 -14.08 -27.82 -16.15
N ASP A 152 -13.11 -27.53 -15.33
CA ASP A 152 -11.94 -28.41 -15.16
C ASP A 152 -12.16 -29.50 -14.11
N GLU A 153 -13.23 -29.42 -13.34
CA GLU A 153 -13.54 -30.37 -12.27
C GLU A 153 -14.56 -31.47 -12.66
N ASN A 154 -15.18 -31.35 -13.79
CA ASN A 154 -16.25 -32.26 -14.21
C ASN A 154 -15.83 -33.27 -15.27
N ILE A 155 -14.63 -33.66 -15.22
CA ILE A 155 -14.16 -34.68 -16.15
C ILE A 155 -14.01 -36.01 -15.43
#